data_582aad0cdd8165348d381d4acfc5707d
#
_entry.id   582aad0cdd8165348d381d4acfc5707d
#
_cell.length_a   1.000
_cell.length_b   1.000
_cell.length_c   1.000
_cell.angle_alpha   90.00
_cell.angle_beta   90.00
_cell.angle_gamma   90.00
#
_symmetry.space_group_name_H-M   'P 1'
#
loop_
_entity.id
_entity.type
_entity.pdbx_description
1 polymer ?
#
loop_
_entity_poly.entity_id
_entity_poly.type
_entity_poly.pdbx_seq_one_letter_code
_entity_poly.pdbx_strand_id
1 'polypeptide(L)'
;MYRLFLILLFPLFACGQDRTLDEEVELLYRKTVPVISKGGLDSLMAADSTLVLLDCREAEEFTVSHLAEAKLVDCGSFDAEDLDLKSKELLVVVYCSMGYRSERIGEKLQEEGYTNVFNLYGGIFDWKNKGGVVVAAENDTTEKVHTYNKQWSKFLEVGEKVY
;
A
#
# COMPACT_ATOMS: atom_id res chain seq x y z
N MET A 1 9.82 -60.20 29.18
CA MET A 1 8.68 -59.48 28.56
C MET A 1 9.15 -58.09 28.15
N TYR A 2 9.54 -57.93 26.90
CA TYR A 2 9.98 -56.60 26.35
C TYR A 2 8.78 -55.91 25.73
N ARG A 3 8.39 -54.76 26.33
CA ARG A 3 7.35 -53.89 25.76
C ARG A 3 8.00 -53.01 24.66
N LEU A 4 7.64 -53.31 23.42
CA LEU A 4 8.00 -52.49 22.26
C LEU A 4 7.20 -51.17 22.29
N PHE A 5 7.85 -50.05 22.59
CA PHE A 5 7.21 -48.73 22.43
C PHE A 5 7.32 -48.33 20.96
N LEU A 6 6.18 -48.39 20.26
CA LEU A 6 6.06 -47.88 18.89
C LEU A 6 5.97 -46.35 18.96
N ILE A 7 7.08 -45.65 18.67
CA ILE A 7 7.07 -44.18 18.51
C ILE A 7 6.49 -43.89 17.14
N LEU A 8 5.22 -43.45 17.12
CA LEU A 8 4.59 -42.87 15.95
C LEU A 8 5.19 -41.48 15.70
N LEU A 9 6.15 -41.42 14.78
CA LEU A 9 6.64 -40.19 14.19
C LEU A 9 5.53 -39.61 13.30
N PHE A 10 4.75 -38.68 13.83
CA PHE A 10 3.92 -37.80 13.02
C PHE A 10 4.85 -36.85 12.24
N PRO A 11 4.82 -36.85 10.90
CA PRO A 11 5.50 -35.80 10.15
C PRO A 11 4.77 -34.49 10.41
N LEU A 12 5.42 -33.59 11.14
CA LEU A 12 5.05 -32.18 11.19
C LEU A 12 5.28 -31.60 9.77
N PHE A 13 4.31 -31.79 8.88
CA PHE A 13 4.19 -30.94 7.71
C PHE A 13 3.79 -29.55 8.22
N ALA A 14 4.77 -28.74 8.60
CA ALA A 14 4.60 -27.31 8.65
C ALA A 14 4.41 -26.83 7.19
N CYS A 15 3.18 -26.94 6.69
CA CYS A 15 2.78 -26.27 5.49
C CYS A 15 2.83 -24.77 5.82
N GLY A 16 3.93 -24.11 5.48
CA GLY A 16 4.02 -22.67 5.47
C GLY A 16 3.06 -22.18 4.39
N GLN A 17 1.79 -21.96 4.75
CA GLN A 17 0.85 -21.32 3.86
C GLN A 17 1.40 -19.93 3.56
N ASP A 18 1.71 -19.66 2.29
CA ASP A 18 2.01 -18.31 1.85
C ASP A 18 0.77 -17.46 2.10
N ARG A 19 0.95 -16.41 2.91
CA ARG A 19 -0.14 -15.48 3.22
C ARG A 19 -0.62 -14.78 1.95
N THR A 20 -1.91 -14.54 1.91
CA THR A 20 -2.54 -13.65 0.93
C THR A 20 -2.19 -12.19 1.22
N LEU A 21 -2.46 -11.29 0.26
CA LEU A 21 -2.31 -9.85 0.47
C LEU A 21 -3.17 -9.37 1.65
N ASP A 22 -4.43 -9.83 1.73
CA ASP A 22 -5.35 -9.42 2.80
C ASP A 22 -4.86 -9.86 4.19
N GLU A 23 -4.38 -11.10 4.32
CA GLU A 23 -3.82 -11.60 5.58
C GLU A 23 -2.57 -10.82 6.00
N GLU A 24 -1.73 -10.41 5.06
CA GLU A 24 -0.55 -9.61 5.34
C GLU A 24 -0.92 -8.18 5.73
N VAL A 25 -1.86 -7.55 5.03
CA VAL A 25 -2.39 -6.21 5.34
C VAL A 25 -2.99 -6.16 6.76
N GLU A 26 -3.77 -7.17 7.15
CA GLU A 26 -4.33 -7.27 8.51
C GLU A 26 -3.25 -7.30 9.60
N LEU A 27 -2.10 -7.89 9.33
CA LEU A 27 -0.97 -7.93 10.27
C LEU A 27 -0.15 -6.63 10.30
N LEU A 28 -0.10 -5.91 9.17
CA LEU A 28 0.72 -4.71 9.02
C LEU A 28 0.03 -3.45 9.59
N TYR A 29 -1.30 -3.38 9.51
CA TYR A 29 -2.04 -2.18 9.88
C TYR A 29 -2.25 -2.05 11.38
N ARG A 30 -2.07 -0.82 11.89
CA ARG A 30 -2.47 -0.41 13.24
C ARG A 30 -3.95 -0.03 13.31
N LYS A 31 -4.57 0.20 12.16
CA LYS A 31 -5.97 0.65 12.02
C LYS A 31 -6.23 2.02 12.66
N THR A 32 -5.23 2.88 12.65
CA THR A 32 -5.27 4.24 13.20
C THR A 32 -5.77 5.26 12.20
N VAL A 33 -5.58 4.97 10.91
CA VAL A 33 -6.06 5.81 9.79
C VAL A 33 -7.20 5.09 9.09
N PRO A 34 -8.35 5.74 8.83
CA PRO A 34 -9.43 5.17 8.04
C PRO A 34 -8.94 4.65 6.70
N VAL A 35 -9.42 3.48 6.27
CA VAL A 35 -9.03 2.91 5.00
C VAL A 35 -10.06 3.16 3.91
N ILE A 36 -9.59 3.32 2.68
CA ILE A 36 -10.42 3.42 1.49
C ILE A 36 -10.05 2.29 0.52
N SER A 37 -11.05 1.62 -0.04
CA SER A 37 -10.84 0.62 -1.08
C SER A 37 -10.54 1.25 -2.43
N LYS A 38 -10.02 0.46 -3.39
CA LYS A 38 -9.86 0.91 -4.79
C LYS A 38 -11.16 1.51 -5.35
N GLY A 39 -12.29 0.81 -5.22
CA GLY A 39 -13.57 1.32 -5.73
C GLY A 39 -14.04 2.61 -5.05
N GLY A 40 -13.73 2.77 -3.76
CA GLY A 40 -13.96 4.02 -3.04
C GLY A 40 -13.10 5.15 -3.60
N LEU A 41 -11.81 4.90 -3.83
CA LEU A 41 -10.90 5.88 -4.42
C LEU A 41 -11.31 6.25 -5.85
N ASP A 42 -11.68 5.28 -6.70
CA ASP A 42 -12.20 5.56 -8.04
C ASP A 42 -13.38 6.53 -8.01
N SER A 43 -14.30 6.31 -7.05
CA SER A 43 -15.48 7.17 -6.89
C SER A 43 -15.11 8.58 -6.45
N LEU A 44 -14.13 8.72 -5.56
CA LEU A 44 -13.63 10.02 -5.12
C LEU A 44 -12.90 10.76 -6.23
N MET A 45 -12.02 10.09 -6.98
CA MET A 45 -11.31 10.69 -8.12
C MET A 45 -12.26 11.20 -9.21
N ALA A 46 -13.40 10.53 -9.39
CA ALA A 46 -14.44 10.97 -10.33
C ALA A 46 -15.28 12.15 -9.83
N ALA A 47 -15.42 12.30 -8.51
CA ALA A 47 -16.32 13.28 -7.89
C ALA A 47 -15.61 14.56 -7.43
N ASP A 48 -14.33 14.48 -7.05
CA ASP A 48 -13.58 15.57 -6.42
C ASP A 48 -12.23 15.79 -7.10
N SER A 49 -12.13 16.86 -7.86
CA SER A 49 -10.87 17.28 -8.50
C SER A 49 -9.86 17.91 -7.52
N THR A 50 -10.23 18.10 -6.25
CA THR A 50 -9.35 18.65 -5.20
C THR A 50 -8.73 17.57 -4.33
N LEU A 51 -9.04 16.29 -4.59
CA LEU A 51 -8.42 15.15 -3.93
C LEU A 51 -6.89 15.22 -4.04
N VAL A 52 -6.23 15.08 -2.91
CA VAL A 52 -4.76 15.00 -2.84
C VAL A 52 -4.37 13.54 -2.68
N LEU A 53 -3.57 13.04 -3.61
CA LEU A 53 -3.07 11.67 -3.60
C LEU A 53 -1.57 11.68 -3.31
N LEU A 54 -1.15 11.00 -2.23
CA LEU A 54 0.24 10.98 -1.78
C LEU A 54 0.82 9.57 -1.86
N ASP A 55 1.89 9.43 -2.62
CA ASP A 55 2.70 8.20 -2.68
C ASP A 55 3.82 8.28 -1.65
N CYS A 56 3.80 7.38 -0.67
CA CYS A 56 4.74 7.33 0.44
C CYS A 56 5.83 6.25 0.20
N ARG A 57 6.14 5.95 -1.05
CA ARG A 57 7.21 5.03 -1.43
C ARG A 57 8.51 5.78 -1.70
N GLU A 58 9.58 5.02 -1.96
CA GLU A 58 10.86 5.58 -2.38
C GLU A 58 10.78 6.15 -3.81
N ALA A 59 11.68 7.08 -4.14
CA ALA A 59 11.72 7.72 -5.45
C ALA A 59 11.91 6.71 -6.60
N GLU A 60 12.69 5.67 -6.39
CA GLU A 60 12.90 4.58 -7.35
C GLU A 60 11.59 3.82 -7.62
N GLU A 61 10.81 3.53 -6.56
CA GLU A 61 9.51 2.86 -6.69
C GLU A 61 8.52 3.73 -7.48
N PHE A 62 8.46 5.03 -7.15
CA PHE A 62 7.60 6.01 -7.82
C PHE A 62 7.94 6.19 -9.30
N THR A 63 9.23 6.23 -9.62
CA THR A 63 9.71 6.42 -11.01
C THR A 63 9.31 5.24 -11.91
N VAL A 64 9.27 4.02 -11.37
CA VAL A 64 8.80 2.85 -12.12
C VAL A 64 7.32 2.98 -12.46
N SER A 65 6.50 3.28 -11.48
CA SER A 65 5.08 3.61 -11.68
C SER A 65 4.43 4.13 -10.41
N HIS A 66 3.36 4.91 -10.57
CA HIS A 66 2.55 5.48 -9.51
C HIS A 66 1.09 5.63 -9.96
N LEU A 67 0.18 5.96 -9.06
CA LEU A 67 -1.18 6.33 -9.41
C LEU A 67 -1.15 7.71 -10.09
N ALA A 68 -1.96 7.91 -11.12
CA ALA A 68 -2.04 9.19 -11.82
C ALA A 68 -2.31 10.34 -10.83
N GLU A 69 -1.71 11.50 -11.06
CA GLU A 69 -1.78 12.71 -10.23
C GLU A 69 -1.23 12.55 -8.79
N ALA A 70 -0.63 11.42 -8.44
CA ALA A 70 -0.02 11.24 -7.13
C ALA A 70 1.24 12.12 -6.98
N LYS A 71 1.40 12.68 -5.79
CA LYS A 71 2.62 13.38 -5.38
C LYS A 71 3.47 12.46 -4.53
N LEU A 72 4.75 12.36 -4.86
CA LEU A 72 5.71 11.64 -4.02
C LEU A 72 5.98 12.42 -2.74
N VAL A 73 5.95 11.73 -1.61
CA VAL A 73 6.38 12.26 -0.32
C VAL A 73 7.41 11.33 0.32
N ASP A 74 8.47 11.91 0.86
CA ASP A 74 9.50 11.13 1.56
C ASP A 74 8.98 10.66 2.92
N CYS A 75 8.80 9.36 3.05
CA CYS A 75 8.31 8.76 4.29
C CYS A 75 9.27 8.96 5.48
N GLY A 76 10.58 9.06 5.23
CA GLY A 76 11.62 9.19 6.25
C GLY A 76 11.72 10.60 6.84
N SER A 77 11.55 11.62 6.01
CA SER A 77 11.66 13.05 6.37
C SER A 77 10.35 13.82 6.22
N PHE A 78 9.20 13.12 6.20
CA PHE A 78 7.90 13.73 5.96
C PHE A 78 7.57 14.81 6.98
N ASP A 79 7.30 16.00 6.46
CA ASP A 79 6.71 17.12 7.17
C ASP A 79 5.43 17.55 6.43
N ALA A 80 4.33 17.65 7.16
CA ALA A 80 3.04 18.04 6.59
C ALA A 80 3.01 19.50 6.14
N GLU A 81 3.87 20.35 6.69
CA GLU A 81 4.01 21.76 6.27
C GLU A 81 4.56 21.87 4.85
N ASP A 82 5.40 20.93 4.42
CA ASP A 82 6.00 20.93 3.07
C ASP A 82 4.96 20.64 1.95
N LEU A 83 3.77 20.14 2.31
CA LEU A 83 2.73 19.84 1.33
C LEU A 83 2.07 21.08 0.72
N ASP A 84 2.21 22.25 1.36
CA ASP A 84 1.57 23.53 0.94
C ASP A 84 0.09 23.37 0.57
N LEU A 85 -0.65 22.59 1.36
CA LEU A 85 -2.08 22.36 1.15
C LEU A 85 -2.89 23.52 1.70
N LYS A 86 -3.79 24.04 0.89
CA LYS A 86 -4.59 25.25 1.18
C LYS A 86 -5.55 25.10 2.35
N SER A 87 -5.91 23.87 2.74
CA SER A 87 -6.83 23.58 3.83
C SER A 87 -6.56 22.21 4.42
N LYS A 88 -6.71 22.09 5.73
CA LYS A 88 -6.65 20.80 6.45
C LYS A 88 -7.94 19.97 6.32
N GLU A 89 -8.96 20.51 5.66
CA GLU A 89 -10.20 19.82 5.33
C GLU A 89 -10.17 19.12 3.96
N LEU A 90 -9.09 19.32 3.18
CA LEU A 90 -8.92 18.63 1.91
C LEU A 90 -8.95 17.11 2.11
N LEU A 91 -9.53 16.44 1.14
CA LEU A 91 -9.51 14.98 1.09
C LEU A 91 -8.11 14.51 0.68
N VAL A 92 -7.44 13.81 1.57
CA VAL A 92 -6.09 13.29 1.35
C VAL A 92 -6.14 11.77 1.38
N VAL A 93 -5.66 11.12 0.33
CA VAL A 93 -5.46 9.67 0.30
C VAL A 93 -3.97 9.40 0.22
N VAL A 94 -3.48 8.65 1.18
CA VAL A 94 -2.08 8.21 1.24
C VAL A 94 -1.96 6.76 0.81
N TYR A 95 -0.90 6.39 0.12
CA TYR A 95 -0.63 4.99 -0.20
C TYR A 95 0.87 4.70 -0.25
N CYS A 96 1.23 3.42 -0.12
CA CYS A 96 2.55 2.90 -0.42
C CYS A 96 2.41 1.56 -1.16
N SER A 97 3.36 0.64 -1.02
CA SER A 97 3.26 -0.67 -1.67
C SER A 97 2.07 -1.50 -1.15
N MET A 98 1.86 -1.55 0.18
CA MET A 98 0.81 -2.35 0.84
C MET A 98 0.05 -1.59 1.95
N GLY A 99 0.32 -0.29 2.16
CA GLY A 99 -0.38 0.55 3.14
C GLY A 99 0.32 0.71 4.50
N TYR A 100 1.45 0.05 4.77
CA TYR A 100 2.17 0.16 6.05
C TYR A 100 2.84 1.52 6.26
N ARG A 101 3.70 1.96 5.30
CA ARG A 101 4.40 3.26 5.37
C ARG A 101 3.41 4.41 5.33
N SER A 102 2.42 4.31 4.46
CA SER A 102 1.39 5.34 4.27
C SER A 102 0.49 5.52 5.49
N GLU A 103 0.20 4.47 6.27
CA GLU A 103 -0.53 4.64 7.51
C GLU A 103 0.21 5.55 8.50
N ARG A 104 1.56 5.47 8.56
CA ARG A 104 2.39 6.36 9.41
C ARG A 104 2.35 7.81 8.94
N ILE A 105 2.31 8.02 7.63
CA ILE A 105 2.12 9.37 7.06
C ILE A 105 0.71 9.89 7.36
N GLY A 106 -0.29 9.04 7.24
CA GLY A 106 -1.67 9.38 7.62
C GLY A 106 -1.81 9.78 9.10
N GLU A 107 -1.14 9.05 10.00
CA GLU A 107 -1.07 9.40 11.43
C GLU A 107 -0.48 10.80 11.63
N LYS A 108 0.66 11.12 11.01
CA LYS A 108 1.29 12.44 11.09
C LYS A 108 0.38 13.55 10.54
N LEU A 109 -0.30 13.31 9.42
CA LEU A 109 -1.27 14.27 8.88
C LEU A 109 -2.42 14.54 9.84
N GLN A 110 -2.96 13.49 10.51
CA GLN A 110 -4.02 13.65 11.50
C GLN A 110 -3.52 14.42 12.74
N GLU A 111 -2.30 14.16 13.20
CA GLU A 111 -1.65 14.90 14.29
C GLU A 111 -1.50 16.39 13.95
N GLU A 112 -1.22 16.73 12.69
CA GLU A 112 -1.18 18.09 12.16
C GLU A 112 -2.56 18.71 11.91
N GLY A 113 -3.64 17.97 12.21
CA GLY A 113 -5.01 18.46 12.14
C GLY A 113 -5.71 18.32 10.78
N TYR A 114 -5.18 17.50 9.86
CA TYR A 114 -5.92 17.12 8.66
C TYR A 114 -7.07 16.18 9.05
N THR A 115 -8.30 16.50 8.66
CA THR A 115 -9.51 15.82 9.15
C THR A 115 -10.01 14.73 8.21
N ASN A 116 -9.65 14.77 6.93
CA ASN A 116 -10.15 13.87 5.89
C ASN A 116 -8.99 13.06 5.28
N VAL A 117 -8.33 12.24 6.09
CA VAL A 117 -7.17 11.42 5.67
C VAL A 117 -7.58 9.96 5.61
N PHE A 118 -7.27 9.30 4.50
CA PHE A 118 -7.53 7.89 4.27
C PHE A 118 -6.26 7.18 3.79
N ASN A 119 -6.09 5.93 4.21
CA ASN A 119 -5.05 5.03 3.70
C ASN A 119 -5.65 4.11 2.62
N LEU A 120 -5.05 4.05 1.44
CA LEU A 120 -5.49 3.13 0.38
C LEU A 120 -5.22 1.70 0.81
N TYR A 121 -6.30 0.90 0.95
CA TYR A 121 -6.22 -0.50 1.35
C TYR A 121 -5.31 -1.30 0.40
N GLY A 122 -4.33 -2.01 0.97
CA GLY A 122 -3.39 -2.81 0.20
C GLY A 122 -2.47 -2.03 -0.74
N GLY A 123 -2.52 -0.69 -0.72
CA GLY A 123 -1.67 0.21 -1.49
C GLY A 123 -1.72 -0.02 -2.99
N ILE A 124 -0.59 0.25 -3.68
CA ILE A 124 -0.50 0.09 -5.13
C ILE A 124 -0.62 -1.38 -5.57
N PHE A 125 -0.33 -2.35 -4.69
CA PHE A 125 -0.47 -3.78 -5.03
C PHE A 125 -1.95 -4.16 -5.17
N ASP A 126 -2.78 -3.84 -4.17
CA ASP A 126 -4.23 -4.09 -4.25
C ASP A 126 -4.88 -3.28 -5.38
N TRP A 127 -4.45 -2.02 -5.55
CA TRP A 127 -4.86 -1.19 -6.67
C TRP A 127 -4.64 -1.88 -8.01
N LYS A 128 -3.41 -2.38 -8.27
CA LYS A 128 -3.07 -3.05 -9.52
C LYS A 128 -3.75 -4.41 -9.67
N ASN A 129 -3.78 -5.22 -8.61
CA ASN A 129 -4.45 -6.53 -8.61
C ASN A 129 -5.94 -6.42 -8.94
N LYS A 130 -6.58 -5.31 -8.57
CA LYS A 130 -7.99 -5.00 -8.90
C LYS A 130 -8.16 -4.25 -10.23
N GLY A 131 -7.16 -4.27 -11.10
CA GLY A 131 -7.21 -3.67 -12.44
C GLY A 131 -7.06 -2.15 -12.46
N GLY A 132 -6.48 -1.56 -11.41
CA GLY A 132 -6.14 -0.14 -11.38
C GLY A 132 -5.03 0.19 -12.37
N VAL A 133 -5.15 1.36 -13.02
CA VAL A 133 -4.14 1.86 -13.94
C VAL A 133 -3.03 2.53 -13.13
N VAL A 134 -1.78 2.28 -13.53
CA VAL A 134 -0.60 2.99 -13.03
C VAL A 134 0.14 3.64 -14.19
N VAL A 135 0.81 4.75 -13.91
CA VAL A 135 1.55 5.53 -14.91
C VAL A 135 3.03 5.62 -14.55
N ALA A 136 3.87 5.72 -15.54
CA ALA A 136 5.30 6.03 -15.39
C ALA A 136 5.53 7.55 -15.34
N ALA A 137 6.79 7.98 -15.21
CA ALA A 137 7.18 9.39 -15.01
C ALA A 137 6.61 10.40 -16.02
N GLU A 138 6.30 9.99 -17.25
CA GLU A 138 5.72 10.85 -18.30
C GLU A 138 4.18 10.73 -18.40
N ASN A 139 3.53 10.19 -17.37
CA ASN A 139 2.10 9.85 -17.34
C ASN A 139 1.67 8.80 -18.38
N ASP A 140 2.60 8.09 -18.98
CA ASP A 140 2.30 6.95 -19.84
C ASP A 140 1.86 5.74 -19.00
N THR A 141 0.79 5.10 -19.41
CA THR A 141 0.32 3.89 -18.73
C THR A 141 1.35 2.77 -18.82
N THR A 142 1.53 2.04 -17.73
CA THR A 142 2.48 0.94 -17.67
C THR A 142 1.91 -0.27 -16.91
N GLU A 143 2.46 -1.44 -17.20
CA GLU A 143 2.20 -2.65 -16.42
C GLU A 143 3.24 -2.90 -15.33
N LYS A 144 4.33 -2.11 -15.30
CA LYS A 144 5.43 -2.27 -14.35
C LYS A 144 5.06 -1.72 -12.99
N VAL A 145 5.34 -2.50 -11.94
CA VAL A 145 5.21 -2.06 -10.55
C VAL A 145 6.46 -2.48 -9.79
N HIS A 146 7.10 -1.52 -9.14
CA HIS A 146 8.21 -1.82 -8.24
C HIS A 146 7.69 -2.49 -6.98
N THR A 147 8.14 -3.71 -6.70
CA THR A 147 7.64 -4.55 -5.61
C THR A 147 8.51 -4.50 -4.36
N TYR A 148 9.32 -3.44 -4.22
CA TYR A 148 10.26 -3.23 -3.13
C TYR A 148 11.39 -4.28 -3.10
N ASN A 149 11.04 -5.57 -3.06
CA ASN A 149 11.97 -6.68 -3.17
C ASN A 149 11.24 -7.97 -3.59
N LYS A 150 12.02 -9.01 -3.86
CA LYS A 150 11.50 -10.31 -4.30
C LYS A 150 10.54 -10.97 -3.30
N GLN A 151 10.72 -10.74 -2.00
CA GLN A 151 9.85 -11.33 -0.97
C GLN A 151 8.43 -10.76 -1.02
N TRP A 152 8.30 -9.44 -1.25
CA TRP A 152 7.02 -8.76 -1.34
C TRP A 152 6.34 -8.93 -2.69
N SER A 153 7.12 -9.29 -3.73
CA SER A 153 6.59 -9.44 -5.09
C SER A 153 5.49 -10.49 -5.24
N LYS A 154 5.39 -11.44 -4.31
CA LYS A 154 4.33 -12.44 -4.31
C LYS A 154 2.92 -11.86 -4.14
N PHE A 155 2.80 -10.69 -3.53
CA PHE A 155 1.54 -10.01 -3.29
C PHE A 155 1.04 -9.17 -4.49
N LEU A 156 1.89 -8.94 -5.48
CA LEU A 156 1.47 -8.38 -6.76
C LEU A 156 1.10 -9.55 -7.69
N GLU A 157 -0.19 -9.69 -7.98
CA GLU A 157 -0.72 -10.79 -8.81
C GLU A 157 -0.84 -10.39 -10.29
N VAL A 158 -1.08 -9.09 -10.54
CA VAL A 158 -1.28 -8.52 -11.88
C VAL A 158 -0.23 -7.46 -12.14
N GLY A 159 0.36 -7.49 -13.34
CA GLY A 159 1.40 -6.55 -13.78
C GLY A 159 2.80 -7.15 -13.83
N GLU A 160 3.76 -6.35 -14.30
CA GLU A 160 5.17 -6.70 -14.43
C GLU A 160 5.93 -6.27 -13.16
N LYS A 161 6.56 -7.24 -12.49
CA LYS A 161 7.28 -7.01 -11.23
C LYS A 161 8.68 -6.46 -11.49
N VAL A 162 9.00 -5.32 -10.86
CA VAL A 162 10.33 -4.69 -10.87
C VAL A 162 10.89 -4.66 -9.45
N TYR A 163 12.22 -4.79 -9.29
CA TYR A 163 12.91 -4.80 -7.99
C TYR A 163 14.01 -3.75 -7.96
#